data_7e46131f1cfc9acc2ce1dfc276c9129b
#
_entry.id   7e46131f1cfc9acc2ce1dfc276c9129b
#
_cell.length_a   1.000
_cell.length_b   1.000
_cell.length_c   1.000
_cell.angle_alpha   90.00
_cell.angle_beta   90.00
_cell.angle_gamma   90.00
#
_symmetry.space_group_name_H-M   'P 1'
#
loop_
_entity.id
_entity.type
_entity.pdbx_description
1 polymer ?
#
loop_
_entity_poly.entity_id
_entity_poly.type
_entity_poly.pdbx_seq_one_letter_code
_entity_poly.pdbx_strand_id
1 'polypeptide(L)'
;GISQEDWNSLTKNLYKPLINKAISNHYPPGSTIKPLVALAALEKGFDPNKRINCDGSYEIKDTSMEKGTKSFHCWKKEGHSSMNMKEAIQRSCDVYFYTVAREIGINKIAEVCKRFGLGEKVFNDFVEELSGTVPDKEWKKKELGYNWMIGETLVAGIGQGYFLTTPAQLSLAT
;
A
#
# COMPACT_ATOMS: atom_id res chain seq x y z
N GLY A 1 15.09 37.73 -12.47
CA GLY A 1 15.60 36.35 -12.62
C GLY A 1 16.29 35.89 -11.36
N ILE A 2 16.56 34.60 -11.24
CA ILE A 2 17.30 33.99 -10.14
C ILE A 2 18.83 34.17 -10.40
N SER A 3 19.63 34.35 -9.35
CA SER A 3 21.09 34.42 -9.47
C SER A 3 21.68 33.03 -9.82
N GLN A 4 22.90 33.01 -10.40
CA GLN A 4 23.59 31.73 -10.68
C GLN A 4 23.91 30.96 -9.40
N GLU A 5 24.18 31.67 -8.30
CA GLU A 5 24.45 31.08 -6.99
C GLU A 5 23.20 30.40 -6.43
N ASP A 6 22.07 31.10 -6.44
CA ASP A 6 20.78 30.53 -6.02
C ASP A 6 20.36 29.34 -6.89
N TRP A 7 20.55 29.44 -8.22
CA TRP A 7 20.27 28.35 -9.15
C TRP A 7 21.10 27.10 -8.80
N ASN A 8 22.39 27.28 -8.57
CA ASN A 8 23.30 26.19 -8.19
C ASN A 8 22.90 25.61 -6.83
N SER A 9 22.51 26.44 -5.87
CA SER A 9 22.03 26.00 -4.57
C SER A 9 20.77 25.13 -4.69
N LEU A 10 19.80 25.53 -5.50
CA LEU A 10 18.56 24.77 -5.71
C LEU A 10 18.82 23.46 -6.48
N THR A 11 19.61 23.49 -7.54
CA THR A 11 19.84 22.31 -8.38
C THR A 11 20.71 21.25 -7.71
N LYS A 12 21.66 21.67 -6.85
CA LYS A 12 22.53 20.77 -6.07
C LYS A 12 21.95 20.37 -4.72
N ASN A 13 20.80 20.90 -4.36
CA ASN A 13 20.16 20.63 -3.08
C ASN A 13 19.75 19.14 -2.97
N LEU A 14 20.15 18.50 -1.88
CA LEU A 14 19.83 17.09 -1.59
C LEU A 14 18.32 16.83 -1.56
N TYR A 15 17.53 17.80 -1.09
CA TYR A 15 16.07 17.72 -0.99
C TYR A 15 15.33 17.98 -2.30
N LYS A 16 16.07 18.29 -3.40
CA LYS A 16 15.53 18.49 -4.76
C LYS A 16 14.28 19.42 -4.76
N PRO A 17 14.39 20.68 -4.30
CA PRO A 17 13.23 21.57 -4.14
C PRO A 17 12.55 21.95 -5.47
N LEU A 18 13.22 21.77 -6.62
CA LEU A 18 12.68 22.07 -7.94
C LEU A 18 11.79 20.94 -8.51
N ILE A 19 11.80 19.75 -7.87
CA ILE A 19 10.93 18.65 -8.29
C ILE A 19 9.54 18.84 -7.70
N ASN A 20 8.51 18.76 -8.53
CA ASN A 20 7.13 18.69 -8.08
C ASN A 20 6.85 17.32 -7.45
N LYS A 21 7.10 17.20 -6.14
CA LYS A 21 6.98 15.94 -5.40
C LYS A 21 5.55 15.41 -5.32
N ALA A 22 4.56 16.22 -5.63
CA ALA A 22 3.16 15.80 -5.63
C ALA A 22 2.85 14.82 -6.78
N ILE A 23 3.54 14.96 -7.90
CA ILE A 23 3.29 14.17 -9.12
C ILE A 23 4.52 13.42 -9.65
N SER A 24 5.73 13.93 -9.36
CA SER A 24 6.98 13.41 -9.93
C SER A 24 7.78 12.52 -8.95
N ASN A 25 7.23 12.24 -7.77
CA ASN A 25 7.75 11.25 -6.82
C ASN A 25 6.63 10.30 -6.42
N HIS A 26 6.98 9.04 -6.20
CA HIS A 26 6.05 8.05 -5.70
C HIS A 26 6.58 7.41 -4.41
N TYR A 27 5.66 7.02 -3.54
CA TYR A 27 5.95 6.49 -2.22
C TYR A 27 5.01 5.32 -1.92
N PRO A 28 5.40 4.37 -1.06
CA PRO A 28 4.44 3.41 -0.51
C PRO A 28 3.31 4.17 0.20
N PRO A 29 2.04 3.91 -0.15
CA PRO A 29 0.91 4.63 0.46
C PRO A 29 0.76 4.33 1.95
N GLY A 30 1.26 3.19 2.42
CA GLY A 30 1.12 2.77 3.80
C GLY A 30 -0.35 2.65 4.21
N SER A 31 -0.64 2.95 5.46
CA SER A 31 -1.99 2.78 6.03
C SER A 31 -3.08 3.65 5.40
N THR A 32 -2.74 4.62 4.57
CA THR A 32 -3.74 5.43 3.85
C THR A 32 -4.57 4.60 2.87
N ILE A 33 -4.07 3.42 2.44
CA ILE A 33 -4.81 2.52 1.54
C ILE A 33 -5.84 1.63 2.27
N LYS A 34 -5.77 1.50 3.59
CA LYS A 34 -6.63 0.59 4.36
C LYS A 34 -8.13 0.80 4.13
N PRO A 35 -8.65 2.02 3.96
CA PRO A 35 -10.05 2.23 3.57
C PRO A 35 -10.40 1.57 2.22
N LEU A 36 -9.51 1.61 1.22
CA LEU A 36 -9.75 0.95 -0.07
C LEU A 36 -9.69 -0.57 0.06
N VAL A 37 -8.79 -1.10 0.89
CA VAL A 37 -8.73 -2.54 1.21
C VAL A 37 -10.00 -2.98 1.94
N ALA A 38 -10.52 -2.16 2.86
CA ALA A 38 -11.79 -2.41 3.53
C ALA A 38 -12.96 -2.41 2.55
N LEU A 39 -13.01 -1.46 1.61
CA LEU A 39 -14.02 -1.43 0.54
C LEU A 39 -13.94 -2.69 -0.33
N ALA A 40 -12.73 -3.10 -0.73
CA ALA A 40 -12.53 -4.34 -1.49
C ALA A 40 -13.05 -5.58 -0.73
N ALA A 41 -12.89 -5.59 0.58
CA ALA A 41 -13.41 -6.65 1.44
C ALA A 41 -14.95 -6.65 1.50
N LEU A 42 -15.55 -5.48 1.69
CA LEU A 42 -17.01 -5.35 1.70
C LEU A 42 -17.63 -5.80 0.37
N GLU A 43 -17.04 -5.43 -0.76
CA GLU A 43 -17.49 -5.88 -2.08
C GLU A 43 -17.37 -7.40 -2.29
N LYS A 44 -16.48 -8.07 -1.56
CA LYS A 44 -16.36 -9.53 -1.53
C LYS A 44 -17.28 -10.20 -0.50
N GLY A 45 -18.11 -9.43 0.19
CA GLY A 45 -19.02 -9.94 1.19
C GLY A 45 -18.38 -10.21 2.55
N PHE A 46 -17.22 -9.62 2.83
CA PHE A 46 -16.60 -9.70 4.16
C PHE A 46 -17.47 -8.99 5.19
N ASP A 47 -17.79 -9.66 6.30
CA ASP A 47 -18.59 -9.08 7.38
C ASP A 47 -17.76 -8.01 8.14
N PRO A 48 -18.15 -6.72 8.07
CA PRO A 48 -17.43 -5.65 8.77
C PRO A 48 -17.51 -5.76 10.30
N ASN A 49 -18.47 -6.52 10.83
CA ASN A 49 -18.62 -6.77 12.26
C ASN A 49 -17.79 -7.96 12.75
N LYS A 50 -17.24 -8.77 11.83
CA LYS A 50 -16.33 -9.87 12.16
C LYS A 50 -15.17 -9.36 13.01
N ARG A 51 -15.04 -9.92 14.20
CA ARG A 51 -13.97 -9.55 15.13
C ARG A 51 -12.74 -10.41 14.86
N ILE A 52 -11.58 -9.75 14.76
CA ILE A 52 -10.27 -10.37 14.60
C ILE A 52 -9.39 -9.96 15.76
N ASN A 53 -8.73 -10.93 16.37
CA ASN A 53 -7.79 -10.66 17.46
C ASN A 53 -6.43 -10.22 16.89
N CYS A 54 -5.86 -9.18 17.49
CA CYS A 54 -4.51 -8.70 17.21
C CYS A 54 -3.70 -8.77 18.49
N ASP A 55 -2.77 -9.69 18.55
CA ASP A 55 -1.77 -9.87 19.62
C ASP A 55 -0.39 -9.33 19.24
N GLY A 56 -0.33 -8.50 18.20
CA GLY A 56 0.88 -7.81 17.75
C GLY A 56 1.59 -8.49 16.58
N SER A 57 1.22 -9.72 16.22
CA SER A 57 1.83 -10.45 15.10
C SER A 57 0.81 -11.25 14.28
N TYR A 58 1.17 -11.57 13.05
CA TYR A 58 0.43 -12.43 12.14
C TYR A 58 1.40 -13.42 11.48
N GLU A 59 1.11 -14.71 11.58
CA GLU A 59 2.00 -15.73 11.07
C GLU A 59 1.40 -16.49 9.89
N ILE A 60 2.25 -16.82 8.92
CA ILE A 60 1.93 -17.73 7.83
C ILE A 60 2.94 -18.87 7.79
N LYS A 61 2.47 -20.04 7.36
CA LYS A 61 3.38 -21.14 7.04
C LYS A 61 4.22 -20.78 5.82
N ASP A 62 5.53 -20.91 5.94
CA ASP A 62 6.49 -20.69 4.86
C ASP A 62 7.51 -21.84 4.89
N THR A 63 7.31 -22.81 4.01
CA THR A 63 8.15 -24.01 3.91
C THR A 63 9.55 -23.71 3.37
N SER A 64 9.80 -22.51 2.87
CA SER A 64 11.14 -22.07 2.43
C SER A 64 12.03 -21.61 3.59
N MET A 65 11.47 -21.44 4.79
CA MET A 65 12.19 -21.00 5.97
C MET A 65 12.51 -22.17 6.92
N GLU A 66 13.64 -22.11 7.59
CA GLU A 66 14.11 -23.12 8.54
C GLU A 66 13.08 -23.39 9.68
N LYS A 67 12.35 -22.35 10.11
CA LYS A 67 11.27 -22.46 11.10
C LYS A 67 9.90 -22.79 10.49
N GLY A 68 9.79 -22.87 9.16
CA GLY A 68 8.51 -23.13 8.49
C GLY A 68 7.43 -22.08 8.69
N THR A 69 7.77 -20.89 9.27
CA THR A 69 6.85 -19.81 9.58
C THR A 69 7.47 -18.44 9.26
N LYS A 70 6.66 -17.54 8.70
CA LYS A 70 7.02 -16.14 8.48
C LYS A 70 6.07 -15.26 9.27
N SER A 71 6.64 -14.36 10.09
CA SER A 71 5.88 -13.43 10.94
C SER A 71 5.83 -12.05 10.33
N PHE A 72 4.67 -11.41 10.44
CA PHE A 72 4.39 -10.03 10.06
C PHE A 72 3.91 -9.29 11.31
N HIS A 73 4.47 -8.13 11.60
CA HIS A 73 4.20 -7.44 12.85
C HIS A 73 3.24 -6.28 12.67
N CYS A 74 2.41 -6.06 13.68
CA CYS A 74 1.66 -4.84 13.84
C CYS A 74 2.57 -3.71 14.35
N TRP A 75 2.23 -2.46 14.04
CA TRP A 75 2.95 -1.33 14.61
C TRP A 75 2.84 -1.29 16.15
N LYS A 76 1.71 -1.75 16.70
CA LYS A 76 1.52 -1.92 18.14
C LYS A 76 1.94 -3.34 18.54
N LYS A 77 3.09 -3.45 19.18
CA LYS A 77 3.72 -4.74 19.54
C LYS A 77 2.89 -5.59 20.48
N GLU A 78 2.20 -4.95 21.43
CA GLU A 78 1.32 -5.61 22.42
C GLU A 78 -0.03 -6.00 21.82
N GLY A 79 -0.25 -5.66 20.55
CA GLY A 79 -1.51 -5.90 19.85
C GLY A 79 -2.62 -4.91 20.23
N HIS A 80 -3.72 -5.05 19.52
CA HIS A 80 -4.90 -4.19 19.66
C HIS A 80 -6.08 -4.93 20.32
N SER A 81 -5.89 -6.19 20.69
CA SER A 81 -6.97 -7.08 21.12
C SER A 81 -8.00 -7.33 20.01
N SER A 82 -9.18 -7.77 20.36
CA SER A 82 -10.25 -8.06 19.41
C SER A 82 -10.91 -6.79 18.88
N MET A 83 -11.02 -6.65 17.54
CA MET A 83 -11.63 -5.49 16.90
C MET A 83 -12.36 -5.86 15.62
N ASN A 84 -13.35 -5.05 15.24
CA ASN A 84 -14.05 -5.09 13.97
C ASN A 84 -13.37 -4.16 12.93
N MET A 85 -13.92 -4.10 11.70
CA MET A 85 -13.36 -3.30 10.61
C MET A 85 -13.25 -1.81 10.94
N LYS A 86 -14.28 -1.21 11.53
CA LYS A 86 -14.30 0.22 11.91
C LYS A 86 -13.19 0.53 12.92
N GLU A 87 -13.10 -0.27 13.97
CA GLU A 87 -12.08 -0.14 15.01
C GLU A 87 -10.67 -0.35 14.44
N ALA A 88 -10.51 -1.28 13.50
CA ALA A 88 -9.24 -1.57 12.85
C ALA A 88 -8.77 -0.43 11.94
N ILE A 89 -9.66 0.24 11.20
CA ILE A 89 -9.35 1.45 10.43
C ILE A 89 -8.93 2.56 11.40
N GLN A 90 -9.74 2.82 12.43
CA GLN A 90 -9.50 3.89 13.41
C GLN A 90 -8.15 3.74 14.11
N ARG A 91 -7.75 2.51 14.43
CA ARG A 91 -6.50 2.20 15.14
C ARG A 91 -5.36 1.79 14.21
N SER A 92 -5.62 1.80 12.91
CA SER A 92 -4.65 1.38 11.89
C SER A 92 -4.02 0.00 12.15
N CYS A 93 -4.81 -1.00 12.54
CA CYS A 93 -4.33 -2.33 12.91
C CYS A 93 -3.84 -3.11 11.68
N ASP A 94 -2.54 -3.41 11.62
CA ASP A 94 -1.96 -4.16 10.49
C ASP A 94 -2.42 -5.62 10.49
N VAL A 95 -2.49 -6.28 11.65
CA VAL A 95 -2.91 -7.69 11.75
C VAL A 95 -4.34 -7.89 11.23
N TYR A 96 -5.25 -6.96 11.52
CA TYR A 96 -6.59 -6.98 10.94
C TYR A 96 -6.53 -6.97 9.41
N PHE A 97 -5.76 -6.05 8.84
CA PHE A 97 -5.65 -5.89 7.39
C PHE A 97 -4.82 -6.99 6.72
N TYR A 98 -3.87 -7.63 7.41
CA TYR A 98 -3.24 -8.87 6.92
C TYR A 98 -4.28 -9.99 6.75
N THR A 99 -5.15 -10.17 7.75
CA THR A 99 -6.22 -11.18 7.70
C THR A 99 -7.19 -10.88 6.55
N VAL A 100 -7.66 -9.65 6.45
CA VAL A 100 -8.55 -9.21 5.38
C VAL A 100 -7.92 -9.40 4.01
N ALA A 101 -6.70 -8.89 3.80
CA ALA A 101 -5.99 -8.99 2.53
C ALA A 101 -5.79 -10.45 2.08
N ARG A 102 -5.44 -11.34 3.03
CA ARG A 102 -5.33 -12.77 2.76
C ARG A 102 -6.63 -13.39 2.27
N GLU A 103 -7.76 -13.01 2.90
CA GLU A 103 -9.08 -13.56 2.58
C GLU A 103 -9.57 -13.09 1.22
N ILE A 104 -9.38 -11.79 0.88
CA ILE A 104 -9.88 -11.22 -0.38
C ILE A 104 -8.92 -11.39 -1.56
N GLY A 105 -7.62 -11.45 -1.30
CA GLY A 105 -6.56 -11.61 -2.30
C GLY A 105 -6.15 -10.32 -3.01
N ILE A 106 -4.92 -10.31 -3.55
CA ILE A 106 -4.30 -9.12 -4.14
C ILE A 106 -5.06 -8.58 -5.36
N ASN A 107 -5.60 -9.43 -6.21
CA ASN A 107 -6.28 -8.99 -7.43
C ASN A 107 -7.52 -8.15 -7.12
N LYS A 108 -8.27 -8.48 -6.06
CA LYS A 108 -9.43 -7.66 -5.64
C LYS A 108 -9.00 -6.33 -5.03
N ILE A 109 -7.93 -6.32 -4.26
CA ILE A 109 -7.33 -5.08 -3.73
C ILE A 109 -6.90 -4.18 -4.90
N ALA A 110 -6.17 -4.74 -5.86
CA ALA A 110 -5.69 -3.99 -7.02
C ALA A 110 -6.84 -3.44 -7.88
N GLU A 111 -7.89 -4.24 -8.12
CA GLU A 111 -9.09 -3.81 -8.85
C GLU A 111 -9.70 -2.55 -8.24
N VAL A 112 -9.93 -2.57 -6.92
CA VAL A 112 -10.51 -1.41 -6.22
C VAL A 112 -9.57 -0.21 -6.26
N CYS A 113 -8.28 -0.40 -5.98
CA CYS A 113 -7.31 0.68 -6.01
C CYS A 113 -7.21 1.35 -7.38
N LYS A 114 -7.18 0.58 -8.46
CA LYS A 114 -7.18 1.10 -9.84
C LYS A 114 -8.47 1.88 -10.16
N ARG A 115 -9.61 1.41 -9.70
CA ARG A 115 -10.91 2.09 -9.85
C ARG A 115 -10.94 3.46 -9.14
N PHE A 116 -10.14 3.65 -8.09
CA PHE A 116 -9.96 4.93 -7.41
C PHE A 116 -8.77 5.75 -7.97
N GLY A 117 -8.27 5.41 -9.16
CA GLY A 117 -7.26 6.17 -9.87
C GLY A 117 -5.81 5.90 -9.44
N LEU A 118 -5.57 4.94 -8.55
CA LEU A 118 -4.20 4.54 -8.21
C LEU A 118 -3.58 3.72 -9.36
N GLY A 119 -2.33 3.97 -9.67
CA GLY A 119 -1.63 3.31 -10.77
C GLY A 119 -1.78 4.00 -12.12
N GLU A 120 -2.48 5.14 -12.18
CA GLU A 120 -2.68 5.94 -13.39
C GLU A 120 -2.27 7.40 -13.15
N LYS A 121 -1.94 8.14 -14.21
CA LYS A 121 -1.67 9.56 -14.10
C LYS A 121 -2.95 10.32 -13.78
N VAL A 122 -2.87 11.29 -12.86
CA VAL A 122 -3.98 12.18 -12.49
C VAL A 122 -4.16 13.30 -13.51
N PHE A 123 -3.02 13.85 -14.00
CA PHE A 123 -2.97 14.96 -14.92
C PHE A 123 -2.25 14.51 -16.19
N ASN A 124 -2.91 14.48 -17.31
CA ASN A 124 -2.30 14.03 -18.57
C ASN A 124 -1.32 15.04 -19.19
N ASP A 125 -1.32 16.29 -18.70
CA ASP A 125 -0.55 17.40 -19.28
C ASP A 125 0.88 17.53 -18.74
N PHE A 126 1.23 16.80 -17.68
CA PHE A 126 2.57 16.85 -17.07
C PHE A 126 3.41 15.64 -17.48
N VAL A 127 4.47 15.91 -18.26
CA VAL A 127 5.38 14.85 -18.76
C VAL A 127 6.07 14.13 -17.60
N GLU A 128 6.42 14.86 -16.54
CA GLU A 128 7.12 14.35 -15.35
C GLU A 128 6.22 13.58 -14.37
N GLU A 129 4.91 13.51 -14.63
CA GLU A 129 3.99 12.78 -13.76
C GLU A 129 4.22 11.28 -13.81
N LEU A 130 4.31 10.66 -12.62
CA LEU A 130 4.47 9.22 -12.46
C LEU A 130 3.11 8.55 -12.21
N SER A 131 2.92 7.39 -12.82
CA SER A 131 1.70 6.57 -12.62
C SER A 131 1.72 5.74 -11.34
N GLY A 132 2.87 5.65 -10.66
CA GLY A 132 3.00 4.72 -9.53
C GLY A 132 2.87 3.25 -9.93
N THR A 133 2.57 2.40 -8.96
CA THR A 133 2.39 0.94 -9.16
C THR A 133 1.30 0.42 -8.26
N VAL A 134 0.28 -0.19 -8.84
CA VAL A 134 -0.71 -1.01 -8.12
C VAL A 134 -0.41 -2.46 -8.45
N PRO A 135 0.22 -3.21 -7.52
CA PRO A 135 0.69 -4.55 -7.81
C PRO A 135 -0.46 -5.56 -7.82
N ASP A 136 -0.42 -6.49 -8.77
CA ASP A 136 -1.25 -7.69 -8.80
C ASP A 136 -0.44 -8.89 -9.33
N LYS A 137 -1.09 -10.05 -9.44
CA LYS A 137 -0.42 -11.27 -9.88
C LYS A 137 0.11 -11.17 -11.31
N GLU A 138 -0.65 -10.55 -12.20
CA GLU A 138 -0.29 -10.37 -13.61
C GLU A 138 0.86 -9.37 -13.75
N TRP A 139 0.76 -8.22 -13.08
CA TRP A 139 1.82 -7.23 -13.02
C TRP A 139 3.15 -7.85 -12.58
N LYS A 140 3.17 -8.60 -11.48
CA LYS A 140 4.40 -9.21 -11.01
C LYS A 140 4.98 -10.22 -12.00
N LYS A 141 4.14 -11.02 -12.62
CA LYS A 141 4.60 -11.99 -13.62
C LYS A 141 5.19 -11.32 -14.84
N LYS A 142 4.55 -10.24 -15.31
CA LYS A 142 4.99 -9.46 -16.47
C LYS A 142 6.27 -8.67 -16.20
N GLU A 143 6.32 -7.92 -15.10
CA GLU A 143 7.43 -6.98 -14.82
C GLU A 143 8.65 -7.67 -14.19
N LEU A 144 8.45 -8.71 -13.37
CA LEU A 144 9.52 -9.35 -12.61
C LEU A 144 9.78 -10.82 -12.99
N GLY A 145 8.89 -11.44 -13.76
CA GLY A 145 9.03 -12.85 -14.17
C GLY A 145 8.68 -13.88 -13.09
N TYR A 146 8.30 -13.46 -11.89
CA TYR A 146 8.04 -14.34 -10.75
C TYR A 146 6.55 -14.49 -10.44
N ASN A 147 6.19 -15.61 -9.81
CA ASN A 147 4.85 -15.81 -9.30
C ASN A 147 4.62 -14.99 -8.03
N TRP A 148 3.34 -14.63 -7.81
CA TRP A 148 2.91 -13.92 -6.61
C TRP A 148 2.92 -14.83 -5.38
N MET A 149 3.42 -14.32 -4.26
CA MET A 149 3.45 -15.04 -2.98
C MET A 149 2.43 -14.46 -2.00
N ILE A 150 1.93 -15.30 -1.10
CA ILE A 150 0.90 -14.88 -0.13
C ILE A 150 1.39 -13.75 0.80
N GLY A 151 2.65 -13.78 1.20
CA GLY A 151 3.24 -12.73 2.03
C GLY A 151 3.22 -11.35 1.37
N GLU A 152 3.30 -11.29 0.03
CA GLU A 152 3.21 -10.04 -0.72
C GLU A 152 1.78 -9.46 -0.67
N THR A 153 0.76 -10.32 -0.65
CA THR A 153 -0.63 -9.89 -0.44
C THR A 153 -0.80 -9.22 0.92
N LEU A 154 -0.21 -9.78 1.98
CA LEU A 154 -0.29 -9.20 3.31
C LEU A 154 0.34 -7.81 3.34
N VAL A 155 1.54 -7.69 2.82
CA VAL A 155 2.29 -6.42 2.77
C VAL A 155 1.57 -5.38 1.91
N ALA A 156 1.03 -5.78 0.75
CA ALA A 156 0.23 -4.90 -0.11
C ALA A 156 -1.07 -4.45 0.57
N GLY A 157 -1.69 -5.29 1.41
CA GLY A 157 -2.89 -4.96 2.17
C GLY A 157 -2.73 -3.84 3.20
N ILE A 158 -1.48 -3.48 3.53
CA ILE A 158 -1.15 -2.32 4.37
C ILE A 158 -0.41 -1.23 3.59
N GLY A 159 -0.46 -1.27 2.26
CA GLY A 159 0.10 -0.25 1.38
C GLY A 159 1.62 -0.22 1.31
N GLN A 160 2.27 -1.37 1.41
CA GLN A 160 3.72 -1.52 1.35
C GLN A 160 4.14 -2.52 0.24
N GLY A 161 5.41 -2.88 0.22
CA GLY A 161 5.98 -3.77 -0.79
C GLY A 161 6.11 -3.09 -2.15
N TYR A 162 5.50 -3.65 -3.18
CA TYR A 162 5.54 -3.10 -4.54
C TYR A 162 4.56 -1.93 -4.77
N PHE A 163 3.72 -1.61 -3.78
CA PHE A 163 2.75 -0.53 -3.89
C PHE A 163 3.42 0.83 -3.90
N LEU A 164 3.22 1.61 -4.97
CA LEU A 164 3.77 2.96 -5.11
C LEU A 164 2.70 3.90 -5.64
N THR A 165 2.51 5.03 -4.98
CA THR A 165 1.54 6.06 -5.37
C THR A 165 2.17 7.45 -5.30
N THR A 166 1.67 8.38 -6.10
CA THR A 166 1.98 9.79 -5.93
C THR A 166 1.05 10.41 -4.88
N PRO A 167 1.46 11.50 -4.21
CA PRO A 167 0.56 12.25 -3.33
C PRO A 167 -0.72 12.74 -4.05
N ALA A 168 -0.61 13.11 -5.32
CA ALA A 168 -1.76 13.53 -6.13
C ALA A 168 -2.79 12.39 -6.29
N GLN A 169 -2.33 11.17 -6.57
CA GLN A 169 -3.21 10.00 -6.66
C GLN A 169 -3.93 9.72 -5.34
N LEU A 170 -3.22 9.78 -4.21
CA LEU A 170 -3.85 9.58 -2.90
C LEU A 170 -4.88 10.67 -2.59
N SER A 171 -4.61 11.92 -2.96
CA SER A 171 -5.56 13.02 -2.79
C SER A 171 -6.82 12.86 -3.66
N LEU A 172 -6.68 12.29 -4.86
CA LEU A 172 -7.83 12.00 -5.72
C LEU A 172 -8.67 10.83 -5.19
N ALA A 173 -8.03 9.83 -4.58
CA ALA A 173 -8.68 8.63 -4.07
C ALA A 173 -9.44 8.85 -2.75
N THR A 174 -9.25 9.99 -2.06
CA THR A 174 -9.90 10.35 -0.79
C THR A 174 -11.08 11.28 -0.98
#